data_0a0e0b146c96403c51dce2410328a1ef
#
_entry.id   0a0e0b146c96403c51dce2410328a1ef
#
_cell.length_a   1.000
_cell.length_b   1.000
_cell.length_c   1.000
_cell.angle_alpha   90.00
_cell.angle_beta   90.00
_cell.angle_gamma   90.00
#
_symmetry.space_group_name_H-M   'P 1'
#
loop_
_entity.id
_entity.type
_entity.pdbx_description
1 polymer ?
#
loop_
_entity_poly.entity_id
_entity_poly.type
_entity_poly.pdbx_seq_one_letter_code
_entity_poly.pdbx_strand_id
1 'polypeptide(L)'
;KLNRDADVAGPDVDGNGVRDDLDAYINSLPDTEPQKKALRQGYRVLRNLLLLDTTDTTAVLDGMRNSAASIWCIYSRYGSDANKKSGEVEKYTVNTEERFKAYARFNAAASGHSAVMPRGDGCDE
;
A
#
# COMPACT_ATOMS: atom_id res chain seq x y z
N LYS A 1 -11.75 -13.34 3.57
CA LYS A 1 -11.10 -14.05 2.47
C LYS A 1 -10.60 -13.09 1.41
N LEU A 2 -9.36 -13.26 0.99
CA LEU A 2 -8.74 -12.33 0.05
C LEU A 2 -9.32 -12.48 -1.36
N ASN A 3 -9.51 -11.33 -2.03
CA ASN A 3 -9.96 -11.27 -3.41
C ASN A 3 -8.86 -11.80 -4.35
N ARG A 4 -9.22 -12.68 -5.26
CA ARG A 4 -8.29 -13.29 -6.21
C ARG A 4 -8.71 -13.08 -7.67
N ASP A 5 -9.51 -12.03 -7.94
CA ASP A 5 -9.94 -11.72 -9.31
C ASP A 5 -8.74 -11.42 -10.20
N ALA A 6 -8.90 -11.64 -11.50
CA ALA A 6 -7.89 -11.30 -12.51
C ALA A 6 -7.64 -9.80 -12.60
N ASP A 7 -8.63 -8.98 -12.21
CA ASP A 7 -8.50 -7.54 -12.16
C ASP A 7 -7.49 -7.15 -11.06
N VAL A 8 -6.42 -6.50 -11.45
CA VAL A 8 -5.34 -6.11 -10.54
C VAL A 8 -5.85 -5.18 -9.43
N ALA A 9 -6.71 -4.21 -9.78
CA ALA A 9 -7.24 -3.25 -8.81
C ALA A 9 -8.13 -3.91 -7.75
N GLY A 10 -8.92 -4.89 -8.16
CA GLY A 10 -9.95 -5.49 -7.31
C GLY A 10 -11.12 -4.54 -7.05
N PRO A 11 -12.19 -5.04 -6.41
CA PRO A 11 -13.37 -4.22 -6.14
C PRO A 11 -13.13 -3.17 -5.08
N ASP A 12 -13.70 -1.98 -5.28
CA ASP A 12 -13.66 -0.86 -4.35
C ASP A 12 -14.99 -0.12 -4.47
N VAL A 13 -16.02 -0.67 -3.83
CA VAL A 13 -17.41 -0.22 -4.00
C VAL A 13 -17.63 1.19 -3.49
N ASP A 14 -17.01 1.55 -2.35
CA ASP A 14 -17.18 2.89 -1.77
C ASP A 14 -16.19 3.93 -2.29
N GLY A 15 -15.27 3.52 -3.17
CA GLY A 15 -14.32 4.44 -3.78
C GLY A 15 -13.27 5.02 -2.84
N ASN A 16 -12.99 4.36 -1.71
CA ASN A 16 -12.01 4.87 -0.74
C ASN A 16 -10.55 4.55 -1.11
N GLY A 17 -10.32 3.85 -2.22
CA GLY A 17 -8.99 3.48 -2.69
C GLY A 17 -8.43 2.21 -2.08
N VAL A 18 -9.14 1.62 -1.12
CA VAL A 18 -8.77 0.36 -0.49
C VAL A 18 -9.66 -0.74 -1.05
N ARG A 19 -9.05 -1.85 -1.48
CA ARG A 19 -9.81 -3.01 -1.99
C ARG A 19 -10.77 -3.51 -0.91
N ASP A 20 -12.00 -3.85 -1.30
CA ASP A 20 -13.09 -4.15 -0.37
C ASP A 20 -12.74 -5.24 0.65
N ASP A 21 -12.09 -6.32 0.21
CA ASP A 21 -11.71 -7.41 1.11
C ASP A 21 -10.70 -6.96 2.17
N LEU A 22 -9.79 -6.05 1.79
CA LEU A 22 -8.79 -5.51 2.72
C LEU A 22 -9.41 -4.50 3.68
N ASP A 23 -10.37 -3.73 3.21
CA ASP A 23 -11.12 -2.80 4.07
C ASP A 23 -11.92 -3.58 5.13
N ALA A 24 -12.56 -4.67 4.73
CA ALA A 24 -13.25 -5.56 5.66
C ALA A 24 -12.29 -6.17 6.69
N TYR A 25 -11.11 -6.59 6.23
CA TYR A 25 -10.08 -7.12 7.12
C TYR A 25 -9.66 -6.07 8.17
N ILE A 26 -9.38 -4.83 7.73
CA ILE A 26 -8.99 -3.75 8.63
C ILE A 26 -10.09 -3.49 9.66
N ASN A 27 -11.34 -3.43 9.21
CA ASN A 27 -12.47 -3.18 10.10
C ASN A 27 -12.62 -4.26 11.17
N SER A 28 -12.18 -5.49 10.90
CA SER A 28 -12.25 -6.59 11.85
C SER A 28 -11.16 -6.58 12.92
N LEU A 29 -10.13 -5.76 12.75
CA LEU A 29 -8.98 -5.74 13.67
C LEU A 29 -9.34 -5.05 14.98
N PRO A 30 -8.76 -5.52 16.11
CA PRO A 30 -8.93 -4.84 17.40
C PRO A 30 -8.05 -3.62 17.58
N ASP A 31 -7.43 -3.14 16.52
CA ASP A 31 -6.48 -2.04 16.53
C ASP A 31 -7.19 -0.70 16.72
N THR A 32 -6.45 0.33 17.11
CA THR A 32 -7.00 1.69 17.28
C THR A 32 -7.35 2.32 15.93
N GLU A 33 -8.20 3.36 15.94
CA GLU A 33 -8.54 4.06 14.72
C GLU A 33 -7.33 4.68 14.02
N PRO A 34 -6.39 5.36 14.73
CA PRO A 34 -5.18 5.85 14.07
C PRO A 34 -4.35 4.73 13.43
N GLN A 35 -4.28 3.56 14.05
CA GLN A 35 -3.59 2.40 13.48
C GLN A 35 -4.29 1.91 12.21
N LYS A 36 -5.62 1.83 12.24
CA LYS A 36 -6.39 1.41 11.07
C LYS A 36 -6.24 2.38 9.92
N LYS A 37 -6.19 3.69 10.20
CA LYS A 37 -5.95 4.71 9.18
C LYS A 37 -4.58 4.54 8.52
N ALA A 38 -3.56 4.21 9.32
CA ALA A 38 -2.22 3.93 8.79
C ALA A 38 -2.23 2.73 7.85
N LEU A 39 -2.96 1.67 8.21
CA LEU A 39 -3.09 0.50 7.34
C LEU A 39 -3.82 0.84 6.05
N ARG A 40 -4.92 1.61 6.13
CA ARG A 40 -5.66 2.03 4.93
C ARG A 40 -4.77 2.84 4.00
N GLN A 41 -3.95 3.72 4.53
CA GLN A 41 -2.97 4.47 3.73
C GLN A 41 -2.02 3.51 3.02
N GLY A 42 -1.48 2.53 3.73
CA GLY A 42 -0.56 1.54 3.16
C GLY A 42 -1.21 0.74 2.04
N TYR A 43 -2.41 0.23 2.25
CA TYR A 43 -3.15 -0.53 1.24
C TYR A 43 -3.51 0.33 0.03
N ARG A 44 -3.95 1.57 0.25
CA ARG A 44 -4.28 2.51 -0.83
C ARG A 44 -3.06 2.82 -1.68
N VAL A 45 -1.95 3.11 -1.04
CA VAL A 45 -0.71 3.44 -1.74
C VAL A 45 -0.23 2.25 -2.55
N LEU A 46 -0.24 1.05 -1.96
CA LEU A 46 0.25 -0.13 -2.66
C LEU A 46 -0.64 -0.49 -3.86
N ARG A 47 -1.97 -0.39 -3.70
CA ARG A 47 -2.89 -0.57 -4.82
C ARG A 47 -2.57 0.40 -5.97
N ASN A 48 -2.29 1.66 -5.62
CA ASN A 48 -1.93 2.67 -6.63
C ASN A 48 -0.63 2.32 -7.34
N LEU A 49 0.36 1.73 -6.65
CA LEU A 49 1.60 1.29 -7.29
C LEU A 49 1.34 0.22 -8.35
N LEU A 50 0.36 -0.65 -8.13
CA LEU A 50 0.01 -1.69 -9.09
C LEU A 50 -0.66 -1.11 -10.34
N LEU A 51 -1.24 0.08 -10.23
CA LEU A 51 -2.05 0.69 -11.30
C LEU A 51 -1.34 1.82 -12.04
N LEU A 52 -0.24 2.35 -11.50
CA LEU A 52 0.41 3.51 -12.12
C LEU A 52 1.11 3.13 -13.44
N ASP A 53 1.28 4.14 -14.29
CA ASP A 53 2.02 4.00 -15.54
C ASP A 53 3.52 3.99 -15.24
N THR A 54 4.15 2.82 -15.34
CA THR A 54 5.57 2.66 -15.02
C THR A 54 6.49 3.28 -16.06
N THR A 55 5.96 3.76 -17.19
CA THR A 55 6.74 4.53 -18.18
C THR A 55 6.78 6.02 -17.83
N ASP A 56 5.97 6.48 -16.88
CA ASP A 56 5.94 7.86 -16.41
C ASP A 56 6.85 7.98 -15.17
N THR A 57 8.04 8.54 -15.38
CA THR A 57 9.05 8.66 -14.31
C THR A 57 8.53 9.49 -13.13
N THR A 58 7.77 10.56 -13.38
CA THR A 58 7.19 11.37 -12.31
C THR A 58 6.23 10.55 -11.46
N ALA A 59 5.36 9.75 -12.11
CA ALA A 59 4.43 8.87 -11.39
C ALA A 59 5.19 7.84 -10.55
N VAL A 60 6.26 7.26 -11.08
CA VAL A 60 7.09 6.29 -10.35
C VAL A 60 7.73 6.93 -9.12
N LEU A 61 8.30 8.12 -9.26
CA LEU A 61 8.93 8.84 -8.13
C LEU A 61 7.90 9.22 -7.06
N ASP A 62 6.72 9.68 -7.47
CA ASP A 62 5.62 9.97 -6.54
C ASP A 62 5.18 8.71 -5.81
N GLY A 63 5.08 7.59 -6.52
CA GLY A 63 4.76 6.30 -5.94
C GLY A 63 5.77 5.87 -4.88
N MET A 64 7.06 6.05 -5.18
CA MET A 64 8.13 5.75 -4.22
C MET A 64 8.01 6.60 -2.96
N ARG A 65 7.75 7.90 -3.12
CA ARG A 65 7.57 8.83 -1.99
C ARG A 65 6.38 8.43 -1.13
N ASN A 66 5.25 8.14 -1.78
CA ASN A 66 4.02 7.76 -1.09
C ASN A 66 4.20 6.42 -0.36
N SER A 67 4.94 5.49 -0.97
CA SER A 67 5.26 4.20 -0.35
C SER A 67 6.09 4.40 0.91
N ALA A 68 7.14 5.19 0.84
CA ALA A 68 7.99 5.48 1.99
C ALA A 68 7.19 6.13 3.12
N ALA A 69 6.34 7.10 2.78
CA ALA A 69 5.49 7.78 3.76
C ALA A 69 4.52 6.80 4.44
N SER A 70 3.90 5.91 3.68
CA SER A 70 2.94 4.95 4.25
C SER A 70 3.62 3.96 5.18
N ILE A 71 4.81 3.49 4.84
CA ILE A 71 5.58 2.61 5.71
C ILE A 71 5.94 3.33 7.01
N TRP A 72 6.38 4.58 6.90
CA TRP A 72 6.74 5.39 8.06
C TRP A 72 5.53 5.61 8.98
N CYS A 73 4.36 5.85 8.38
CA CYS A 73 3.11 5.99 9.14
C CYS A 73 2.80 4.72 9.94
N ILE A 74 2.92 3.55 9.32
CA ILE A 74 2.70 2.26 9.99
C ILE A 74 3.68 2.11 11.15
N TYR A 75 4.95 2.44 10.95
CA TYR A 75 5.96 2.37 12.02
C TYR A 75 5.63 3.32 13.17
N SER A 76 5.15 4.52 12.86
CA SER A 76 4.75 5.50 13.87
C SER A 76 3.59 5.02 14.73
N ARG A 77 2.66 4.26 14.14
CA ARG A 77 1.43 3.85 14.83
C ARG A 77 1.53 2.48 15.51
N TYR A 78 2.41 1.60 15.03
CA TYR A 78 2.49 0.21 15.53
C TYR A 78 3.75 -0.09 16.32
N GLY A 79 4.79 0.71 16.21
CA GLY A 79 6.03 0.47 16.96
C GLY A 79 6.63 -0.91 16.64
N SER A 80 6.78 -1.76 17.65
CA SER A 80 7.43 -3.07 17.50
C SER A 80 6.69 -4.03 16.57
N ASP A 81 5.38 -3.81 16.35
CA ASP A 81 4.58 -4.65 15.44
C ASP A 81 4.61 -4.16 13.99
N ALA A 82 5.29 -3.05 13.73
CA ALA A 82 5.25 -2.39 12.42
C ALA A 82 5.75 -3.28 11.28
N ASN A 83 6.82 -4.04 11.50
CA ASN A 83 7.34 -4.95 10.47
C ASN A 83 6.30 -5.97 10.04
N LYS A 84 5.61 -6.57 11.01
CA LYS A 84 4.55 -7.54 10.74
C LYS A 84 3.42 -6.91 9.96
N LYS A 85 2.97 -5.73 10.41
CA LYS A 85 1.84 -5.02 9.78
C LYS A 85 2.19 -4.56 8.36
N SER A 86 3.38 -4.01 8.17
CA SER A 86 3.85 -3.59 6.85
C SER A 86 3.98 -4.78 5.90
N GLY A 87 4.51 -5.89 6.40
CA GLY A 87 4.62 -7.13 5.61
C GLY A 87 3.27 -7.69 5.20
N GLU A 88 2.26 -7.58 6.07
CA GLU A 88 0.89 -8.00 5.74
C GLU A 88 0.27 -7.13 4.65
N VAL A 89 0.52 -5.82 4.68
CA VAL A 89 0.03 -4.92 3.62
C VAL A 89 0.53 -5.39 2.27
N GLU A 90 1.82 -5.68 2.15
CA GLU A 90 2.38 -6.17 0.91
C GLU A 90 1.81 -7.55 0.53
N LYS A 91 1.84 -8.49 1.47
CA LYS A 91 1.42 -9.87 1.23
C LYS A 91 -0.03 -9.95 0.79
N TYR A 92 -0.92 -9.20 1.44
CA TYR A 92 -2.35 -9.29 1.18
C TYR A 92 -2.74 -8.51 -0.07
N THR A 93 -2.02 -7.45 -0.40
CA THR A 93 -2.26 -6.70 -1.64
C THR A 93 -1.80 -7.50 -2.85
N VAL A 94 -0.61 -8.09 -2.78
CA VAL A 94 0.06 -8.76 -3.91
C VAL A 94 -0.19 -10.26 -3.81
N ASN A 95 -1.46 -10.64 -3.85
CA ASN A 95 -1.89 -12.02 -3.56
C ASN A 95 -2.28 -12.83 -4.79
N THR A 96 -2.03 -12.32 -5.99
CA THR A 96 -2.24 -13.05 -7.25
C THR A 96 -1.04 -12.87 -8.15
N GLU A 97 -0.92 -13.75 -9.16
CA GLU A 97 0.18 -13.65 -10.11
C GLU A 97 0.16 -12.33 -10.87
N GLU A 98 -1.03 -11.86 -11.29
CA GLU A 98 -1.18 -10.59 -12.00
C GLU A 98 -0.75 -9.40 -11.13
N ARG A 99 -1.13 -9.41 -9.87
CA ARG A 99 -0.74 -8.38 -8.92
C ARG A 99 0.75 -8.42 -8.62
N PHE A 100 1.32 -9.62 -8.51
CA PHE A 100 2.75 -9.79 -8.34
C PHE A 100 3.52 -9.22 -9.54
N LYS A 101 3.06 -9.50 -10.76
CA LYS A 101 3.70 -8.98 -11.97
C LYS A 101 3.62 -7.46 -12.04
N ALA A 102 2.48 -6.88 -11.65
CA ALA A 102 2.31 -5.43 -11.60
C ALA A 102 3.29 -4.80 -10.59
N TYR A 103 3.42 -5.40 -9.43
CA TYR A 103 4.35 -4.93 -8.40
C TYR A 103 5.80 -5.05 -8.87
N ALA A 104 6.15 -6.14 -9.52
CA ALA A 104 7.48 -6.34 -10.09
C ALA A 104 7.80 -5.28 -11.15
N ARG A 105 6.82 -4.90 -11.99
CA ARG A 105 7.00 -3.82 -12.97
C ARG A 105 7.30 -2.50 -12.29
N PHE A 106 6.56 -2.17 -11.22
CA PHE A 106 6.84 -0.96 -10.46
C PHE A 106 8.24 -1.01 -9.86
N ASN A 107 8.63 -2.10 -9.22
CA ASN A 107 9.94 -2.24 -8.61
C ASN A 107 11.07 -2.10 -9.63
N ALA A 108 10.89 -2.66 -10.82
CA ALA A 108 11.87 -2.53 -11.90
C ALA A 108 12.01 -1.06 -12.35
N ALA A 109 10.87 -0.37 -12.49
CA ALA A 109 10.89 1.06 -12.87
C ALA A 109 11.50 1.93 -11.78
N ALA A 110 11.31 1.58 -10.52
CA ALA A 110 11.84 2.31 -9.37
C ALA A 110 13.35 2.07 -9.16
N SER A 111 13.88 1.00 -9.72
CA SER A 111 15.28 0.61 -9.54
C SER A 111 16.22 1.72 -10.01
N GLY A 112 17.22 2.05 -9.19
CA GLY A 112 18.18 3.12 -9.49
C GLY A 112 17.72 4.51 -9.08
N HIS A 113 16.48 4.68 -8.63
CA HIS A 113 15.97 5.95 -8.10
C HIS A 113 15.96 5.94 -6.57
N SER A 114 15.96 7.13 -5.99
CA SER A 114 15.88 7.30 -4.53
C SER A 114 14.65 8.11 -4.18
N ALA A 115 13.99 7.72 -3.08
CA ALA A 115 12.87 8.47 -2.53
C ALA A 115 13.36 9.37 -1.40
N VAL A 116 12.75 10.56 -1.29
CA VAL A 116 12.99 11.47 -0.16
C VAL A 116 12.22 10.93 1.04
N MET A 117 12.88 10.89 2.21
CA MET A 117 12.22 10.48 3.44
C MET A 117 11.08 11.44 3.79
N PRO A 118 9.95 10.94 4.27
CA PRO A 118 8.83 11.80 4.63
C PRO A 118 9.16 12.67 5.85
N ARG A 119 8.48 13.82 5.93
CA ARG A 119 8.53 14.65 7.13
C ARG A 119 7.49 14.15 8.13
N GLY A 120 7.78 14.36 9.42
CA GLY A 120 6.89 13.95 10.49
C GLY A 120 6.71 12.43 10.53
N ASP A 121 5.48 12.00 10.78
CA ASP A 121 5.16 10.57 10.94
C ASP A 121 4.80 9.85 9.64
N GLY A 122 4.77 10.55 8.52
CA GLY A 122 4.44 9.97 7.22
C GLY A 122 2.94 9.78 6.98
N CYS A 123 2.11 10.00 7.98
CA CYS A 123 0.67 9.78 7.86
C CYS A 123 0.01 10.90 7.05
N ASP A 124 -0.95 10.53 6.18
CA ASP A 124 -1.67 11.49 5.33
C ASP A 124 -2.84 12.16 6.05
N GLU A 125 -3.00 11.89 7.34
CA GLU A 125 -4.01 12.54 8.17
C GLU A 125 -3.44 13.19 9.41
#